data_e753245e6481d6321480a930684b01ed
#
_entry.id   e753245e6481d6321480a930684b01ed
#
_cell.length_a   1.000
_cell.length_b   1.000
_cell.length_c   1.000
_cell.angle_alpha   90.00
_cell.angle_beta   90.00
_cell.angle_gamma   90.00
#
_symmetry.space_group_name_H-M   'P 1'
#
loop_
_entity.id
_entity.type
_entity.pdbx_description
1 polymer ?
#
loop_
_entity_poly.entity_id
_entity_poly.type
_entity_poly.pdbx_seq_one_letter_code
_entity_poly.pdbx_strand_id
1 'polypeptide(L)'
;MKNEFKVIADLIEKDKKVLDVGCADGTLMEFLKDNKNINIRGLELSKNRVQECIAKGLTVIEGNAEKDLKQFPDKSFDYVVLSQTLQAFLNPELVINELLRVGKKAIVTIPNFGYWKVRLHLLTKGTMPITKTLPDEWYNTPNLHMCTIKDF
;
A
#
# COMPACT_ATOMS: atom_id res chain seq x y z
N MET A 1 -0.23 -11.36 4.73
CA MET A 1 0.95 -10.85 4.00
C MET A 1 1.31 -11.71 2.78
N LYS A 2 1.87 -12.93 2.92
CA LYS A 2 2.30 -13.72 1.74
C LYS A 2 1.21 -13.97 0.68
N ASN A 3 -0.05 -14.16 1.06
CA ASN A 3 -1.14 -14.35 0.09
C ASN A 3 -1.50 -13.06 -0.66
N GLU A 4 -1.46 -11.92 0.01
CA GLU A 4 -1.68 -10.59 -0.58
C GLU A 4 -0.61 -10.28 -1.63
N PHE A 5 0.67 -10.50 -1.29
CA PHE A 5 1.77 -10.28 -2.23
C PHE A 5 1.67 -11.14 -3.49
N LYS A 6 1.18 -12.39 -3.36
CA LYS A 6 0.89 -13.24 -4.52
C LYS A 6 -0.19 -12.64 -5.40
N VAL A 7 -1.30 -12.17 -4.80
CA VAL A 7 -2.39 -11.53 -5.56
C VAL A 7 -1.89 -10.29 -6.29
N ILE A 8 -1.12 -9.43 -5.61
CA ILE A 8 -0.51 -8.25 -6.25
C ILE A 8 0.42 -8.67 -7.40
N ALA A 9 1.27 -9.68 -7.17
CA ALA A 9 2.17 -10.18 -8.20
C ALA A 9 1.44 -10.77 -9.40
N ASP A 10 0.32 -11.46 -9.20
CA ASP A 10 -0.48 -12.06 -10.29
C ASP A 10 -1.13 -10.99 -11.17
N LEU A 11 -1.41 -9.79 -10.62
CA LEU A 11 -1.94 -8.65 -11.36
C LEU A 11 -0.87 -7.89 -12.17
N ILE A 12 0.42 -8.05 -11.83
CA ILE A 12 1.53 -7.34 -12.48
C ILE A 12 2.16 -8.23 -13.53
N GLU A 13 2.27 -7.73 -14.76
CA GLU A 13 2.98 -8.38 -15.85
C GLU A 13 4.50 -8.30 -15.62
N LYS A 14 5.26 -9.23 -16.21
CA LYS A 14 6.72 -9.24 -16.15
C LYS A 14 7.33 -8.03 -16.90
N ASP A 15 8.56 -7.68 -16.53
CA ASP A 15 9.37 -6.65 -17.18
C ASP A 15 8.71 -5.26 -17.19
N LYS A 16 7.84 -4.98 -16.21
CA LYS A 16 7.15 -3.69 -16.06
C LYS A 16 7.85 -2.76 -15.08
N LYS A 17 7.55 -1.48 -15.24
CA LYS A 17 8.00 -0.42 -14.35
C LYS A 17 6.94 -0.17 -13.28
N VAL A 18 7.31 -0.37 -12.02
CA VAL A 18 6.39 -0.33 -10.87
C VAL A 18 6.84 0.73 -9.86
N LEU A 19 5.88 1.48 -9.31
CA LEU A 19 6.08 2.32 -8.14
C LEU A 19 5.31 1.73 -6.96
N ASP A 20 6.00 1.45 -5.85
CA ASP A 20 5.40 1.02 -4.58
C ASP A 20 5.32 2.22 -3.64
N VAL A 21 4.11 2.69 -3.34
CA VAL A 21 3.85 3.88 -2.53
C VAL A 21 3.56 3.45 -1.08
N GLY A 22 4.36 3.97 -0.14
CA GLY A 22 4.37 3.49 1.24
C GLY A 22 4.98 2.10 1.33
N CYS A 23 6.16 1.93 0.72
CA CYS A 23 6.80 0.62 0.56
C CYS A 23 7.33 0.01 1.87
N ALA A 24 7.24 0.71 2.98
CA ALA A 24 7.67 0.27 4.30
C ALA A 24 9.13 -0.26 4.29
N ASP A 25 9.35 -1.47 4.78
CA ASP A 25 10.66 -2.15 4.82
C ASP A 25 11.09 -2.76 3.47
N GLY A 26 10.30 -2.56 2.40
CA GLY A 26 10.58 -3.06 1.06
C GLY A 26 10.28 -4.54 0.82
N THR A 27 9.65 -5.24 1.78
CA THR A 27 9.39 -6.70 1.65
C THR A 27 8.53 -7.02 0.41
N LEU A 28 7.54 -6.20 0.08
CA LEU A 28 6.76 -6.38 -1.16
C LEU A 28 7.62 -6.16 -2.40
N MET A 29 8.48 -5.14 -2.37
CA MET A 29 9.38 -4.83 -3.48
C MET A 29 10.35 -5.98 -3.77
N GLU A 30 10.97 -6.58 -2.74
CA GLU A 30 11.82 -7.76 -2.86
C GLU A 30 11.03 -8.92 -3.49
N PHE A 31 9.85 -9.21 -2.94
CA PHE A 31 9.00 -10.29 -3.44
C PHE A 31 8.63 -10.11 -4.93
N LEU A 32 8.26 -8.89 -5.34
CA LEU A 32 7.90 -8.61 -6.73
C LEU A 32 9.12 -8.68 -7.66
N LYS A 33 10.28 -8.18 -7.23
CA LYS A 33 11.52 -8.23 -8.00
C LYS A 33 11.96 -9.68 -8.26
N ASP A 34 11.92 -10.54 -7.23
CA ASP A 34 12.32 -11.93 -7.33
C ASP A 34 11.40 -12.77 -8.22
N ASN A 35 10.10 -12.44 -8.23
CA ASN A 35 9.11 -13.26 -8.94
C ASN A 35 8.74 -12.78 -10.35
N LYS A 36 9.00 -11.51 -10.69
CA LYS A 36 8.49 -10.88 -11.92
C LYS A 36 9.53 -10.17 -12.79
N ASN A 37 10.80 -10.10 -12.36
CA ASN A 37 11.86 -9.35 -13.06
C ASN A 37 11.43 -7.91 -13.40
N ILE A 38 10.86 -7.19 -12.44
CA ILE A 38 10.34 -5.83 -12.66
C ILE A 38 11.36 -4.76 -12.27
N ASN A 39 11.23 -3.59 -12.90
CA ASN A 39 11.92 -2.37 -12.45
C ASN A 39 11.05 -1.66 -11.41
N ILE A 40 11.31 -1.90 -10.14
CA ILE A 40 10.51 -1.35 -9.04
C ILE A 40 11.25 -0.23 -8.30
N ARG A 41 10.51 0.82 -7.98
CA ARG A 41 10.93 1.91 -7.10
C ARG A 41 9.95 2.05 -5.95
N GLY A 42 10.44 2.43 -4.77
CA GLY A 42 9.62 2.75 -3.61
C GLY A 42 9.52 4.24 -3.36
N LEU A 43 8.43 4.66 -2.74
CA LEU A 43 8.25 5.97 -2.10
C LEU A 43 7.85 5.71 -0.65
N GLU A 44 8.64 6.21 0.32
CA GLU A 44 8.42 5.94 1.75
C GLU A 44 8.67 7.21 2.57
N LEU A 45 7.80 7.46 3.54
CA LEU A 45 7.88 8.64 4.41
C LEU A 45 8.94 8.49 5.51
N SER A 46 9.09 7.28 6.05
CA SER A 46 9.98 7.02 7.18
C SER A 46 11.41 6.85 6.73
N LYS A 47 12.28 7.76 7.15
CA LYS A 47 13.72 7.71 6.87
C LYS A 47 14.37 6.39 7.30
N ASN A 48 13.98 5.84 8.44
CA ASN A 48 14.52 4.56 8.92
C ASN A 48 14.17 3.42 7.96
N ARG A 49 12.92 3.36 7.48
CA ARG A 49 12.47 2.35 6.51
C ARG A 49 13.13 2.52 5.15
N VAL A 50 13.36 3.76 4.72
CA VAL A 50 14.15 4.04 3.51
C VAL A 50 15.56 3.47 3.64
N GLN A 51 16.21 3.64 4.79
CA GLN A 51 17.54 3.06 5.05
C GLN A 51 17.53 1.53 5.04
N GLU A 52 16.49 0.90 5.61
CA GLU A 52 16.30 -0.56 5.55
C GLU A 52 16.19 -1.06 4.10
N CYS A 53 15.41 -0.37 3.28
CA CYS A 53 15.26 -0.69 1.86
C CYS A 53 16.59 -0.54 1.10
N ILE A 54 17.33 0.55 1.34
CA ILE A 54 18.64 0.77 0.70
C ILE A 54 19.63 -0.32 1.11
N ALA A 55 19.64 -0.73 2.38
CA ALA A 55 20.48 -1.82 2.86
C ALA A 55 20.20 -3.16 2.16
N LYS A 56 18.97 -3.36 1.69
CA LYS A 56 18.53 -4.51 0.87
C LYS A 56 18.80 -4.34 -0.64
N GLY A 57 19.43 -3.24 -1.07
CA GLY A 57 19.69 -2.95 -2.49
C GLY A 57 18.45 -2.54 -3.29
N LEU A 58 17.43 -2.02 -2.62
CA LEU A 58 16.21 -1.51 -3.25
C LEU A 58 16.35 -0.01 -3.57
N THR A 59 15.72 0.43 -4.64
CA THR A 59 15.67 1.84 -5.03
C THR A 59 14.45 2.50 -4.39
N VAL A 60 14.65 3.33 -3.39
CA VAL A 60 13.58 4.02 -2.65
C VAL A 60 13.85 5.51 -2.55
N ILE A 61 12.80 6.30 -2.66
CA ILE A 61 12.79 7.75 -2.50
C ILE A 61 12.14 8.06 -1.15
N GLU A 62 12.79 8.87 -0.32
CA GLU A 62 12.16 9.43 0.88
C GLU A 62 11.18 10.52 0.46
N GLY A 63 9.92 10.42 0.86
CA GLY A 63 8.91 11.40 0.52
C GLY A 63 7.52 11.10 1.05
N ASN A 64 6.68 12.14 1.07
CA ASN A 64 5.29 12.07 1.45
C ASN A 64 4.41 11.89 0.20
N ALA A 65 3.67 10.79 0.11
CA ALA A 65 2.84 10.50 -1.06
C ALA A 65 1.81 11.62 -1.37
N GLU A 66 1.21 12.23 -0.34
CA GLU A 66 0.24 13.33 -0.54
C GLU A 66 0.85 14.59 -1.16
N LYS A 67 2.17 14.76 -1.05
CA LYS A 67 2.88 15.97 -1.53
C LYS A 67 3.77 15.69 -2.73
N ASP A 68 4.42 14.53 -2.73
CA ASP A 68 5.55 14.27 -3.61
C ASP A 68 5.17 13.42 -4.83
N LEU A 69 4.01 12.74 -4.85
CA LEU A 69 3.53 12.05 -6.05
C LEU A 69 3.41 12.98 -7.26
N LYS A 70 3.04 14.25 -7.05
CA LYS A 70 2.95 15.27 -8.10
C LYS A 70 4.27 15.56 -8.83
N GLN A 71 5.42 15.16 -8.26
CA GLN A 71 6.74 15.31 -8.89
C GLN A 71 7.00 14.26 -9.97
N PHE A 72 6.25 13.13 -9.95
CA PHE A 72 6.36 12.11 -10.96
C PHE A 72 5.57 12.50 -12.21
N PRO A 73 6.13 12.30 -13.43
CA PRO A 73 5.41 12.56 -14.66
C PRO A 73 4.18 11.64 -14.83
N ASP A 74 3.21 12.10 -15.60
CA ASP A 74 2.03 11.33 -15.94
C ASP A 74 2.41 10.02 -16.63
N LYS A 75 1.73 8.92 -16.25
CA LYS A 75 1.94 7.58 -16.84
C LYS A 75 3.38 7.11 -16.89
N SER A 76 4.22 7.61 -15.96
CA SER A 76 5.64 7.27 -15.88
C SER A 76 5.93 5.85 -15.38
N PHE A 77 4.92 5.19 -14.82
CA PHE A 77 4.95 3.80 -14.39
C PHE A 77 3.83 2.98 -15.05
N ASP A 78 4.11 1.69 -15.31
CA ASP A 78 3.08 0.78 -15.82
C ASP A 78 2.07 0.43 -14.73
N TYR A 79 2.57 0.23 -13.50
CA TYR A 79 1.77 -0.03 -12.32
C TYR A 79 2.21 0.87 -11.16
N VAL A 80 1.25 1.36 -10.40
CA VAL A 80 1.47 1.97 -9.09
C VAL A 80 0.75 1.11 -8.06
N VAL A 81 1.47 0.68 -7.03
CA VAL A 81 0.95 -0.16 -5.96
C VAL A 81 0.85 0.67 -4.69
N LEU A 82 -0.26 0.54 -3.98
CA LEU A 82 -0.49 1.09 -2.65
C LEU A 82 -1.04 -0.03 -1.78
N SER A 83 -0.17 -0.64 -0.97
CA SER A 83 -0.56 -1.80 -0.16
C SER A 83 -0.80 -1.40 1.28
N GLN A 84 -2.04 -1.59 1.78
CA GLN A 84 -2.45 -1.38 3.17
C GLN A 84 -2.09 -0.01 3.77
N THR A 85 -2.06 1.05 2.94
CA THR A 85 -1.61 2.38 3.37
C THR A 85 -2.67 3.47 3.15
N LEU A 86 -3.64 3.25 2.26
CA LEU A 86 -4.63 4.26 1.87
C LEU A 86 -5.36 4.85 3.08
N GLN A 87 -5.74 4.02 4.03
CA GLN A 87 -6.48 4.41 5.22
C GLN A 87 -5.69 5.30 6.21
N ALA A 88 -4.37 5.44 6.01
CA ALA A 88 -3.50 6.25 6.84
C ALA A 88 -3.29 7.69 6.31
N PHE A 89 -3.73 7.98 5.09
CA PHE A 89 -3.62 9.33 4.51
C PHE A 89 -4.68 10.28 5.05
N LEU A 90 -4.36 11.57 5.11
CA LEU A 90 -5.32 12.62 5.45
C LEU A 90 -6.33 12.83 4.31
N ASN A 91 -5.85 12.78 3.05
CA ASN A 91 -6.64 12.99 1.85
C ASN A 91 -6.52 11.79 0.89
N PRO A 92 -7.19 10.65 1.18
CA PRO A 92 -7.06 9.44 0.37
C PRO A 92 -7.52 9.62 -1.08
N GLU A 93 -8.54 10.44 -1.33
CA GLU A 93 -9.02 10.76 -2.68
C GLU A 93 -7.94 11.44 -3.53
N LEU A 94 -7.24 12.41 -2.97
CA LEU A 94 -6.11 13.06 -3.64
C LEU A 94 -5.03 12.05 -4.00
N VAL A 95 -4.69 11.16 -3.07
CA VAL A 95 -3.69 10.12 -3.32
C VAL A 95 -4.13 9.19 -4.45
N ILE A 96 -5.37 8.70 -4.44
CA ILE A 96 -5.91 7.85 -5.52
C ILE A 96 -5.80 8.53 -6.89
N ASN A 97 -6.19 9.80 -6.97
CA ASN A 97 -6.10 10.56 -8.22
C ASN A 97 -4.65 10.67 -8.71
N GLU A 98 -3.70 10.90 -7.81
CA GLU A 98 -2.28 10.93 -8.14
C GLU A 98 -1.74 9.54 -8.56
N LEU A 99 -2.16 8.44 -7.89
CA LEU A 99 -1.79 7.09 -8.31
C LEU A 99 -2.26 6.81 -9.76
N LEU A 100 -3.51 7.20 -10.08
CA LEU A 100 -4.08 7.05 -11.42
C LEU A 100 -3.44 7.97 -12.46
N ARG A 101 -2.93 9.13 -12.05
CA ARG A 101 -2.16 10.04 -12.92
C ARG A 101 -0.77 9.46 -13.24
N VAL A 102 -0.04 9.04 -12.22
CA VAL A 102 1.35 8.57 -12.32
C VAL A 102 1.45 7.19 -12.97
N GLY A 103 0.51 6.29 -12.65
CA GLY A 103 0.45 4.93 -13.19
C GLY A 103 -0.50 4.77 -14.37
N LYS A 104 -0.18 3.85 -15.28
CA LYS A 104 -1.14 3.37 -16.28
C LYS A 104 -2.24 2.54 -15.63
N LYS A 105 -1.87 1.76 -14.59
CA LYS A 105 -2.78 0.98 -13.74
C LYS A 105 -2.40 1.22 -12.27
N ALA A 106 -3.40 1.28 -11.38
CA ALA A 106 -3.20 1.35 -9.94
C ALA A 106 -3.72 0.08 -9.28
N ILE A 107 -2.96 -0.44 -8.31
CA ILE A 107 -3.34 -1.58 -7.46
C ILE A 107 -3.37 -1.06 -6.03
N VAL A 108 -4.56 -1.07 -5.43
CA VAL A 108 -4.73 -0.60 -4.05
C VAL A 108 -5.28 -1.74 -3.21
N THR A 109 -4.68 -1.99 -2.05
CA THR A 109 -5.21 -2.91 -1.05
C THR A 109 -5.58 -2.17 0.22
N ILE A 110 -6.72 -2.53 0.79
CA ILE A 110 -7.26 -1.91 2.00
C ILE A 110 -7.73 -2.95 3.01
N PRO A 111 -7.66 -2.68 4.31
CA PRO A 111 -8.34 -3.49 5.32
C PRO A 111 -9.86 -3.35 5.14
N ASN A 112 -10.54 -4.47 4.91
CA ASN A 112 -11.99 -4.46 4.71
C ASN A 112 -12.73 -4.57 6.05
N PHE A 113 -13.22 -3.47 6.58
CA PHE A 113 -14.06 -3.46 7.79
C PHE A 113 -15.43 -4.09 7.60
N GLY A 114 -15.90 -4.25 6.35
CA GLY A 114 -17.12 -4.99 6.02
C GLY A 114 -16.96 -6.52 5.99
N TYR A 115 -15.77 -7.05 6.29
CA TYR A 115 -15.55 -8.49 6.34
C TYR A 115 -16.43 -9.16 7.40
N TRP A 116 -17.07 -10.28 7.05
CA TRP A 116 -18.09 -10.90 7.89
C TRP A 116 -17.64 -11.22 9.33
N LYS A 117 -16.36 -11.60 9.54
CA LYS A 117 -15.83 -11.85 10.89
C LYS A 117 -15.70 -10.56 11.72
N VAL A 118 -15.35 -9.43 11.08
CA VAL A 118 -15.33 -8.11 11.73
C VAL A 118 -16.73 -7.73 12.16
N ARG A 119 -17.72 -7.89 11.26
CA ARG A 119 -19.13 -7.60 11.55
C ARG A 119 -19.66 -8.49 12.67
N LEU A 120 -19.37 -9.79 12.63
CA LEU A 120 -19.80 -10.72 13.69
C LEU A 120 -19.15 -10.38 15.03
N HIS A 121 -17.86 -10.03 15.03
CA HIS A 121 -17.18 -9.60 16.26
C HIS A 121 -17.82 -8.35 16.86
N LEU A 122 -18.08 -7.32 16.05
CA LEU A 122 -18.77 -6.10 16.48
C LEU A 122 -20.16 -6.39 17.04
N LEU A 123 -20.92 -7.26 16.36
CA LEU A 123 -22.28 -7.66 16.77
C LEU A 123 -22.28 -8.40 18.13
N THR A 124 -21.31 -9.30 18.34
CA THR A 124 -21.31 -10.21 19.52
C THR A 124 -20.50 -9.67 20.70
N LYS A 125 -19.44 -8.90 20.45
CA LYS A 125 -18.52 -8.39 21.47
C LYS A 125 -18.68 -6.90 21.74
N GLY A 126 -19.22 -6.12 20.79
CA GLY A 126 -19.35 -4.68 20.92
C GLY A 126 -18.04 -3.89 20.98
N THR A 127 -16.91 -4.51 20.62
CA THR A 127 -15.57 -3.90 20.66
C THR A 127 -14.91 -3.94 19.29
N MET A 128 -13.97 -3.02 19.04
CA MET A 128 -13.18 -3.04 17.80
C MET A 128 -12.35 -4.33 17.72
N PRO A 129 -12.41 -5.05 16.60
CA PRO A 129 -11.67 -6.30 16.44
C PRO A 129 -10.18 -6.03 16.19
N ILE A 130 -9.32 -6.72 16.91
CA ILE A 130 -7.89 -6.83 16.60
C ILE A 130 -7.71 -8.07 15.73
N THR A 131 -7.15 -7.91 14.55
CA THR A 131 -6.95 -8.98 13.57
C THR A 131 -5.54 -8.94 12.99
N LYS A 132 -5.18 -9.94 12.16
CA LYS A 132 -3.88 -9.92 11.47
C LYS A 132 -3.70 -8.74 10.51
N THR A 133 -4.78 -8.22 9.95
CA THR A 133 -4.79 -7.07 9.04
C THR A 133 -5.05 -5.75 9.75
N LEU A 134 -5.49 -5.79 11.00
CA LEU A 134 -5.75 -4.67 11.87
C LEU A 134 -5.16 -5.02 13.25
N PRO A 135 -3.82 -5.01 13.37
CA PRO A 135 -3.16 -5.51 14.58
C PRO A 135 -3.18 -4.51 15.73
N ASP A 136 -3.46 -3.25 15.43
CA ASP A 136 -3.36 -2.15 16.39
C ASP A 136 -4.66 -1.97 17.17
N GLU A 137 -4.53 -1.45 18.37
CA GLU A 137 -5.65 -1.02 19.19
C GLU A 137 -6.26 0.27 18.62
N TRP A 138 -7.57 0.47 18.83
CA TRP A 138 -8.32 1.59 18.25
C TRP A 138 -7.73 2.97 18.53
N TYR A 139 -7.01 3.14 19.66
CA TYR A 139 -6.38 4.39 20.08
C TYR A 139 -4.90 4.51 19.68
N ASN A 140 -4.27 3.44 19.22
CA ASN A 140 -2.85 3.40 18.84
C ASN A 140 -2.70 2.80 17.45
N THR A 141 -3.37 3.37 16.47
CA THR A 141 -3.38 2.90 15.08
C THR A 141 -3.05 4.05 14.14
N PRO A 142 -2.27 3.81 13.07
CA PRO A 142 -2.07 4.78 12.00
C PRO A 142 -3.30 4.94 11.09
N ASN A 143 -4.32 4.09 11.24
CA ASN A 143 -5.50 4.10 10.38
C ASN A 143 -6.44 5.24 10.76
N LEU A 144 -6.54 6.25 9.92
CA LEU A 144 -7.44 7.40 10.08
C LEU A 144 -8.84 7.09 9.53
N HIS A 145 -8.92 6.29 8.46
CA HIS A 145 -10.16 5.99 7.75
C HIS A 145 -10.45 4.50 7.78
N MET A 146 -11.65 4.17 8.20
CA MET A 146 -12.16 2.79 8.22
C MET A 146 -13.19 2.66 7.11
N CYS A 147 -12.92 1.82 6.12
CA CYS A 147 -13.81 1.64 4.97
C CYS A 147 -14.11 0.17 4.70
N THR A 148 -15.17 -0.04 3.95
CA THR A 148 -15.53 -1.33 3.37
C THR A 148 -15.28 -1.33 1.86
N ILE A 149 -15.28 -2.50 1.22
CA ILE A 149 -15.19 -2.58 -0.25
C ILE A 149 -16.34 -1.83 -0.95
N LYS A 150 -17.48 -1.64 -0.26
CA LYS A 150 -18.63 -0.93 -0.84
C LYS A 150 -18.49 0.59 -0.81
N ASP A 151 -17.63 1.11 0.06
CA ASP A 151 -17.35 2.54 0.16
C ASP A 151 -16.32 2.99 -0.87
N PHE A 152 -15.53 2.04 -1.38
CA PHE A 152 -14.48 2.23 -2.39
C PHE A 152 -15.00 2.02 -3.81
#